data_1a783e45ba734d4f15e515ab66557127
#
_entry.id   1a783e45ba734d4f15e515ab66557127
#
_cell.length_a   1.000
_cell.length_b   1.000
_cell.length_c   1.000
_cell.angle_alpha   90.00
_cell.angle_beta   90.00
_cell.angle_gamma   90.00
#
_symmetry.space_group_name_H-M   'P 1'
#
loop_
_entity.id
_entity.type
_entity.pdbx_description
1 polymer ?
#
loop_
_entity_poly.entity_id
_entity_poly.type
_entity_poly.pdbx_seq_one_letter_code
_entity_poly.pdbx_strand_id
1 'polypeptide(L)'
;MNRYLDALGVGVPDAALFEHQGKPNMLTRFEERASPLDLRDRDAVQRVRQDFVPHAAIGNWDALGLDLDNVLIRPDGTPTYVDVGGSGPFRAMGGPKGDAWGSGTSDLDTMQFKPPHTQDVFGNMSEQELGQSFDRYGGEDAFMDALQHLQDASTRNIMQQRVEDIARRVA
;
A
#
# COMPACT_ATOMS: atom_id res chain seq x y z
N MET A 1 -7.31 4.91 3.66
CA MET A 1 -6.00 4.28 3.52
C MET A 1 -4.88 5.26 3.15
N ASN A 2 -5.10 6.27 2.28
CA ASN A 2 -4.05 7.24 1.93
C ASN A 2 -3.37 7.87 3.17
N ARG A 3 -4.16 8.42 4.11
CA ARG A 3 -3.62 9.00 5.36
C ARG A 3 -2.89 8.00 6.25
N TYR A 4 -3.24 6.73 6.20
CA TYR A 4 -2.55 5.67 6.92
C TYR A 4 -1.16 5.43 6.33
N LEU A 5 -1.07 5.30 5.00
CA LEU A 5 0.21 5.16 4.31
C LEU A 5 1.11 6.39 4.48
N ASP A 6 0.53 7.60 4.37
CA ASP A 6 1.23 8.86 4.60
C ASP A 6 1.82 8.94 6.02
N ALA A 7 1.04 8.55 7.03
CA ALA A 7 1.50 8.52 8.43
C ALA A 7 2.65 7.52 8.66
N LEU A 8 2.72 6.45 7.88
CA LEU A 8 3.86 5.53 7.87
C LEU A 8 5.08 6.08 7.11
N GLY A 9 4.92 7.16 6.35
CA GLY A 9 5.97 7.68 5.48
C GLY A 9 6.08 6.99 4.12
N VAL A 10 5.11 6.16 3.75
CA VAL A 10 4.98 5.63 2.39
C VAL A 10 4.58 6.78 1.47
N GLY A 11 5.29 6.93 0.36
CA GLY A 11 5.02 8.01 -0.59
C GLY A 11 3.63 7.89 -1.19
N VAL A 12 2.76 8.85 -0.86
CA VAL A 12 1.44 9.04 -1.49
C VAL A 12 1.25 10.52 -1.76
N PRO A 13 0.47 10.92 -2.78
CA PRO A 13 0.17 12.33 -3.02
C PRO A 13 -0.68 12.92 -1.90
N ASP A 14 -0.49 14.20 -1.60
CA ASP A 14 -1.44 14.95 -0.79
C ASP A 14 -2.85 14.79 -1.35
N ALA A 15 -3.81 14.48 -0.48
CA ALA A 15 -5.18 14.26 -0.88
C ALA A 15 -6.17 15.06 -0.02
N ALA A 16 -7.17 15.64 -0.67
CA ALA A 16 -8.29 16.31 -0.04
C ALA A 16 -9.61 15.65 -0.45
N LEU A 17 -10.48 15.42 0.54
CA LEU A 17 -11.84 14.98 0.29
C LEU A 17 -12.75 16.20 0.14
N PHE A 18 -13.62 16.16 -0.85
CA PHE A 18 -14.65 17.18 -1.06
C PHE A 18 -15.94 16.54 -1.57
N GLU A 19 -17.04 17.25 -1.41
CA GLU A 19 -18.32 16.84 -1.94
C GLU A 19 -18.61 17.55 -3.25
N HIS A 20 -19.00 16.80 -4.26
CA HIS A 20 -19.45 17.33 -5.56
C HIS A 20 -20.74 16.62 -5.98
N GLN A 21 -21.81 17.38 -6.21
CA GLN A 21 -23.13 16.86 -6.58
C GLN A 21 -23.66 15.78 -5.60
N GLY A 22 -23.47 15.99 -4.28
CA GLY A 22 -23.90 15.06 -3.24
C GLY A 22 -23.09 13.77 -3.17
N LYS A 23 -21.94 13.69 -3.84
CA LYS A 23 -21.04 12.53 -3.82
C LYS A 23 -19.68 12.91 -3.25
N PRO A 24 -19.09 12.04 -2.40
CA PRO A 24 -17.72 12.24 -1.97
C PRO A 24 -16.77 12.05 -3.16
N ASN A 25 -15.82 12.95 -3.28
CA ASN A 25 -14.75 12.92 -4.26
C ASN A 25 -13.42 13.13 -3.55
N MET A 26 -12.34 12.68 -4.17
CA MET A 26 -10.97 12.90 -3.72
C MET A 26 -10.20 13.66 -4.79
N LEU A 27 -9.52 14.72 -4.38
CA LEU A 27 -8.57 15.45 -5.20
C LEU A 27 -7.17 15.11 -4.69
N THR A 28 -6.29 14.68 -5.56
CA THR A 28 -4.89 14.43 -5.24
C THR A 28 -3.99 15.46 -5.90
N ARG A 29 -2.87 15.80 -5.24
CA ARG A 29 -1.84 16.65 -5.84
C ARG A 29 -1.22 15.92 -7.03
N PHE A 30 -1.00 16.63 -8.12
CA PHE A 30 -0.26 16.12 -9.27
C PHE A 30 1.24 15.99 -8.91
N GLU A 31 1.83 14.84 -9.18
CA GLU A 31 3.24 14.53 -8.95
C GLU A 31 4.09 15.04 -10.12
N GLU A 32 4.53 16.31 -10.02
CA GLU A 32 5.32 16.93 -11.07
C GLU A 32 6.67 16.24 -11.26
N ARG A 33 7.04 16.00 -12.54
CA ARG A 33 8.31 15.38 -12.94
C ARG A 33 8.54 13.96 -12.44
N ALA A 34 7.55 13.32 -11.80
CA ALA A 34 7.62 11.91 -11.53
C ALA A 34 7.44 11.11 -12.83
N SER A 35 8.09 9.97 -12.92
CA SER A 35 8.02 9.06 -14.07
C SER A 35 7.50 7.69 -13.67
N PRO A 36 6.84 6.96 -14.57
CA PRO A 36 6.47 5.56 -14.30
C PRO A 36 7.69 4.72 -13.92
N LEU A 37 7.46 3.66 -13.14
CA LEU A 37 8.50 2.70 -12.79
C LEU A 37 9.06 2.01 -14.05
N ASP A 38 10.37 2.11 -14.25
CA ASP A 38 11.08 1.34 -15.28
C ASP A 38 11.69 0.08 -14.63
N LEU A 39 11.26 -1.11 -15.02
CA LEU A 39 11.78 -2.38 -14.49
C LEU A 39 13.27 -2.61 -14.77
N ARG A 40 13.87 -1.84 -15.69
CA ARG A 40 15.33 -1.85 -15.94
C ARG A 40 16.12 -1.07 -14.89
N ASP A 41 15.48 -0.12 -14.22
CA ASP A 41 16.06 0.61 -13.09
C ASP A 41 16.00 -0.24 -11.81
N ARG A 42 17.07 -1.03 -11.59
CA ARG A 42 17.16 -1.94 -10.45
C ARG A 42 17.00 -1.25 -9.10
N ASP A 43 17.51 -0.03 -8.99
CA ASP A 43 17.45 0.73 -7.74
C ASP A 43 16.03 1.23 -7.46
N ALA A 44 15.31 1.67 -8.49
CA ALA A 44 13.91 2.03 -8.36
C ALA A 44 13.05 0.81 -8.01
N VAL A 45 13.24 -0.32 -8.69
CA VAL A 45 12.55 -1.58 -8.38
C VAL A 45 12.82 -2.00 -6.93
N GLN A 46 14.06 -1.93 -6.46
CA GLN A 46 14.39 -2.29 -5.08
C GLN A 46 13.73 -1.37 -4.05
N ARG A 47 13.63 -0.07 -4.33
CA ARG A 47 12.91 0.86 -3.45
C ARG A 47 11.41 0.56 -3.39
N VAL A 48 10.77 0.30 -4.53
CA VAL A 48 9.36 -0.11 -4.59
C VAL A 48 9.13 -1.44 -3.85
N ARG A 49 10.06 -2.40 -4.00
CA ARG A 49 10.02 -3.68 -3.30
C ARG A 49 10.03 -3.53 -1.77
N GLN A 50 10.76 -2.53 -1.25
CA GLN A 50 10.80 -2.22 0.17
C GLN A 50 9.48 -1.68 0.73
N ASP A 51 8.56 -1.24 -0.12
CA ASP A 51 7.25 -0.70 0.28
C ASP A 51 6.15 -1.80 0.31
N PHE A 52 6.52 -3.07 0.07
CA PHE A 52 5.57 -4.17 -0.07
C PHE A 52 4.68 -4.39 1.15
N VAL A 53 5.26 -4.46 2.37
CA VAL A 53 4.51 -4.79 3.59
C VAL A 53 3.44 -3.75 3.93
N PRO A 54 3.67 -2.43 3.85
CA PRO A 54 2.61 -1.44 3.99
C PRO A 54 1.43 -1.66 3.03
N HIS A 55 1.69 -1.99 1.76
CA HIS A 55 0.64 -2.29 0.79
C HIS A 55 -0.09 -3.60 1.09
N ALA A 56 0.63 -4.64 1.49
CA ALA A 56 0.04 -5.91 1.92
C ALA A 56 -0.83 -5.72 3.17
N ALA A 57 -0.39 -4.91 4.14
CA ALA A 57 -1.16 -4.61 5.35
C ALA A 57 -2.54 -4.04 5.04
N ILE A 58 -2.64 -3.12 4.09
CA ILE A 58 -3.92 -2.54 3.67
C ILE A 58 -4.62 -3.34 2.56
N GLY A 59 -4.06 -4.47 2.14
CA GLY A 59 -4.60 -5.29 1.05
C GLY A 59 -4.71 -4.53 -0.26
N ASN A 60 -3.72 -3.70 -0.61
CA ASN A 60 -3.68 -2.95 -1.86
C ASN A 60 -3.13 -3.81 -3.00
N TRP A 61 -3.99 -4.63 -3.58
CA TRP A 61 -3.64 -5.53 -4.68
C TRP A 61 -3.30 -4.82 -5.99
N ASP A 62 -3.62 -3.55 -6.08
CA ASP A 62 -3.40 -2.71 -7.26
C ASP A 62 -2.29 -1.67 -7.04
N ALA A 63 -1.38 -1.95 -6.10
CA ALA A 63 -0.32 -1.02 -5.73
C ALA A 63 0.55 -0.57 -6.91
N LEU A 64 0.77 -1.46 -7.87
CA LEU A 64 1.59 -1.18 -9.05
C LEU A 64 0.78 -0.68 -10.26
N GLY A 65 -0.54 -0.99 -10.33
CA GLY A 65 -1.34 -0.83 -11.54
C GLY A 65 -1.03 -1.90 -12.58
N LEU A 66 -1.91 -2.09 -13.56
CA LEU A 66 -1.74 -3.14 -14.59
C LEU A 66 -0.53 -2.88 -15.50
N ASP A 67 -0.25 -1.62 -15.78
CA ASP A 67 0.84 -1.15 -16.64
C ASP A 67 1.95 -0.45 -15.81
N LEU A 68 2.04 -0.74 -14.50
CA LEU A 68 2.92 -0.09 -13.53
C LEU A 68 2.65 1.42 -13.39
N ASP A 69 1.41 1.84 -13.66
CA ASP A 69 0.98 3.25 -13.74
C ASP A 69 0.51 3.82 -12.40
N ASN A 70 0.32 2.97 -11.38
CA ASN A 70 -0.03 3.39 -10.02
C ASN A 70 1.19 3.72 -9.15
N VAL A 71 2.40 3.40 -9.59
CA VAL A 71 3.65 3.76 -8.90
C VAL A 71 4.50 4.65 -9.79
N LEU A 72 4.80 5.84 -9.29
CA LEU A 72 5.68 6.79 -9.95
C LEU A 72 6.96 6.96 -9.14
N ILE A 73 8.06 7.24 -9.83
CA ILE A 73 9.35 7.55 -9.22
C ILE A 73 9.58 9.06 -9.30
N ARG A 74 9.70 9.71 -8.15
CA ARG A 74 10.00 11.14 -8.04
C ARG A 74 11.43 11.44 -8.48
N PRO A 75 11.78 12.71 -8.77
CA PRO A 75 13.14 13.09 -9.19
C PRO A 75 14.24 12.74 -8.17
N ASP A 76 13.89 12.61 -6.89
CA ASP A 76 14.81 12.17 -5.82
C ASP A 76 14.94 10.65 -5.72
N GLY A 77 14.23 9.91 -6.58
CA GLY A 77 14.21 8.46 -6.63
C GLY A 77 13.22 7.80 -5.67
N THR A 78 12.43 8.56 -4.92
CA THR A 78 11.43 7.98 -4.00
C THR A 78 10.18 7.52 -4.75
N PRO A 79 9.63 6.32 -4.43
CA PRO A 79 8.35 5.88 -4.97
C PRO A 79 7.20 6.74 -4.43
N THR A 80 6.16 6.94 -5.24
CA THR A 80 4.87 7.49 -4.82
C THR A 80 3.73 6.73 -5.48
N TYR A 81 2.69 6.43 -4.70
CA TYR A 81 1.57 5.57 -5.12
C TYR A 81 0.34 6.44 -5.34
N VAL A 82 -0.03 6.63 -6.60
CA VAL A 82 -1.05 7.62 -7.01
C VAL A 82 -2.49 7.10 -6.92
N ASP A 83 -2.69 5.78 -6.88
CA ASP A 83 -4.00 5.16 -6.66
C ASP A 83 -3.95 4.08 -5.58
N VAL A 84 -4.53 4.39 -4.43
CA VAL A 84 -4.71 3.45 -3.32
C VAL A 84 -6.19 3.10 -3.10
N GLY A 85 -7.04 3.39 -4.07
CA GLY A 85 -8.49 3.19 -3.97
C GLY A 85 -8.92 1.73 -3.82
N GLY A 86 -8.12 0.80 -4.34
CA GLY A 86 -8.33 -0.65 -4.24
C GLY A 86 -7.91 -1.29 -2.93
N SER A 87 -7.76 -0.52 -1.85
CA SER A 87 -7.24 -0.97 -0.56
C SER A 87 -8.31 -1.06 0.53
N GLY A 88 -7.99 -1.75 1.62
CA GLY A 88 -8.91 -1.98 2.73
C GLY A 88 -10.16 -2.73 2.26
N PRO A 89 -11.36 -2.35 2.71
CA PRO A 89 -12.59 -3.05 2.38
C PRO A 89 -13.06 -2.90 0.92
N PHE A 90 -12.34 -2.12 0.09
CA PHE A 90 -12.76 -1.81 -1.28
C PHE A 90 -11.85 -2.43 -2.34
N ARG A 91 -12.43 -2.75 -3.50
CA ARG A 91 -11.73 -3.13 -4.73
C ARG A 91 -11.35 -1.88 -5.53
N ALA A 92 -10.44 -2.00 -6.49
CA ALA A 92 -9.98 -0.90 -7.36
C ALA A 92 -11.13 -0.09 -8.01
N MET A 93 -12.24 -0.72 -8.33
CA MET A 93 -13.44 -0.06 -8.89
C MET A 93 -14.46 0.38 -7.83
N GLY A 94 -14.08 0.47 -6.55
CA GLY A 94 -14.91 0.94 -5.46
C GLY A 94 -15.95 -0.06 -4.93
N GLY A 95 -16.04 -1.26 -5.48
CA GLY A 95 -16.91 -2.32 -4.97
C GLY A 95 -16.37 -2.91 -3.66
N PRO A 96 -17.24 -3.42 -2.73
CA PRO A 96 -16.76 -4.03 -1.49
C PRO A 96 -16.03 -5.34 -1.76
N LYS A 97 -15.00 -5.63 -0.95
CA LYS A 97 -14.31 -6.94 -0.95
C LYS A 97 -15.11 -8.01 -0.22
N GLY A 98 -16.07 -7.63 0.65
CA GLY A 98 -16.81 -8.56 1.48
C GLY A 98 -15.86 -9.42 2.34
N ASP A 99 -16.12 -10.72 2.41
CA ASP A 99 -15.35 -11.68 3.20
C ASP A 99 -13.87 -11.81 2.76
N ALA A 100 -13.50 -11.27 1.60
CA ALA A 100 -12.09 -11.21 1.18
C ALA A 100 -11.27 -10.13 1.92
N TRP A 101 -11.92 -9.27 2.70
CA TRP A 101 -11.27 -8.34 3.61
C TRP A 101 -11.46 -8.80 5.06
N GLY A 102 -10.40 -9.25 5.69
CA GLY A 102 -10.42 -9.76 7.07
C GLY A 102 -9.08 -9.54 7.77
N SER A 103 -8.98 -10.08 8.98
CA SER A 103 -7.80 -9.93 9.84
C SER A 103 -6.58 -10.76 9.41
N GLY A 104 -6.77 -11.78 8.58
CA GLY A 104 -5.67 -12.58 8.05
C GLY A 104 -4.86 -11.81 7.01
N THR A 105 -3.55 -12.09 6.96
CA THR A 105 -2.59 -11.42 6.07
C THR A 105 -2.01 -12.32 4.99
N SER A 106 -2.86 -13.17 4.40
CA SER A 106 -2.48 -13.97 3.22
C SER A 106 -2.02 -13.12 2.03
N ASP A 107 -2.28 -11.80 2.09
CA ASP A 107 -1.75 -10.82 1.14
C ASP A 107 -0.21 -10.83 1.09
N LEU A 108 0.48 -11.08 2.21
CA LEU A 108 1.94 -11.22 2.24
C LEU A 108 2.46 -12.33 1.32
N ASP A 109 1.67 -13.37 1.11
CA ASP A 109 2.05 -14.47 0.23
C ASP A 109 1.52 -14.25 -1.18
N THR A 110 0.23 -13.92 -1.28
CA THR A 110 -0.49 -13.95 -2.57
C THR A 110 -0.21 -12.73 -3.43
N MET A 111 -0.01 -11.53 -2.84
CA MET A 111 0.32 -10.31 -3.60
C MET A 111 1.69 -10.35 -4.27
N GLN A 112 2.58 -11.25 -3.86
CA GLN A 112 3.86 -11.45 -4.54
C GLN A 112 3.69 -12.03 -5.95
N PHE A 113 2.59 -12.74 -6.21
CA PHE A 113 2.38 -13.50 -7.44
C PHE A 113 1.09 -13.16 -8.17
N LYS A 114 0.20 -12.40 -7.53
CA LYS A 114 -1.10 -12.03 -8.09
C LYS A 114 -1.39 -10.55 -7.80
N PRO A 115 -1.75 -9.76 -8.79
CA PRO A 115 -1.81 -10.06 -10.25
C PRO A 115 -0.45 -10.47 -10.83
N PRO A 116 -0.40 -11.13 -12.00
CA PRO A 116 0.88 -11.66 -12.55
C PRO A 116 2.00 -10.64 -12.69
N HIS A 117 1.69 -9.39 -13.05
CA HIS A 117 2.67 -8.32 -13.23
C HIS A 117 3.36 -7.90 -11.91
N THR A 118 2.81 -8.23 -10.74
CA THR A 118 3.45 -7.93 -9.45
C THR A 118 4.69 -8.79 -9.21
N GLN A 119 4.76 -9.95 -9.86
CA GLN A 119 5.88 -10.89 -9.71
C GLN A 119 7.22 -10.29 -10.14
N ASP A 120 7.23 -9.38 -11.11
CA ASP A 120 8.46 -8.72 -11.58
C ASP A 120 9.05 -7.76 -10.53
N VAL A 121 8.24 -7.30 -9.59
CA VAL A 121 8.64 -6.38 -8.52
C VAL A 121 8.65 -7.08 -7.16
N PHE A 122 7.55 -7.71 -6.77
CA PHE A 122 7.35 -8.29 -5.44
C PHE A 122 7.57 -9.81 -5.35
N GLY A 123 7.85 -10.47 -6.48
CA GLY A 123 7.98 -11.93 -6.49
C GLY A 123 9.13 -12.45 -5.62
N ASN A 124 8.88 -13.59 -4.96
CA ASN A 124 9.87 -14.32 -4.16
C ASN A 124 10.57 -13.49 -3.08
N MET A 125 9.83 -12.65 -2.36
CA MET A 125 10.39 -11.96 -1.19
C MET A 125 10.69 -13.00 -0.09
N SER A 126 11.91 -12.95 0.43
CA SER A 126 12.31 -13.75 1.59
C SER A 126 11.70 -13.18 2.88
N GLU A 127 11.63 -14.00 3.93
CA GLU A 127 11.21 -13.55 5.27
C GLU A 127 12.05 -12.35 5.75
N GLN A 128 13.34 -12.36 5.46
CA GLN A 128 14.23 -11.24 5.78
C GLN A 128 13.81 -9.95 5.05
N GLU A 129 13.46 -10.02 3.76
CA GLU A 129 13.00 -8.84 2.99
C GLU A 129 11.66 -8.34 3.50
N LEU A 130 10.75 -9.25 3.88
CA LEU A 130 9.48 -8.87 4.50
C LEU A 130 9.70 -8.17 5.84
N GLY A 131 10.57 -8.71 6.71
CA GLY A 131 10.96 -8.06 7.96
C GLY A 131 11.59 -6.68 7.73
N GLN A 132 12.52 -6.56 6.80
CA GLN A 132 13.13 -5.27 6.44
C GLN A 132 12.11 -4.25 5.90
N SER A 133 11.13 -4.69 5.11
CA SER A 133 10.03 -3.85 4.64
C SER A 133 9.15 -3.36 5.79
N PHE A 134 8.90 -4.19 6.78
CA PHE A 134 8.14 -3.83 7.99
C PHE A 134 8.90 -2.85 8.87
N ASP A 135 10.17 -3.17 9.20
CA ASP A 135 11.03 -2.38 10.09
C ASP A 135 11.40 -1.01 9.50
N ARG A 136 11.51 -0.92 8.18
CA ARG A 136 11.76 0.35 7.46
C ARG A 136 10.77 1.43 7.86
N TYR A 137 9.53 1.06 8.14
CA TYR A 137 8.44 1.96 8.51
C TYR A 137 8.17 1.98 10.01
N GLY A 138 9.13 1.53 10.84
CA GLY A 138 9.07 1.59 12.31
C GLY A 138 8.39 0.38 12.96
N GLY A 139 8.15 -0.69 12.20
CA GLY A 139 7.62 -1.94 12.74
C GLY A 139 6.22 -1.82 13.34
N GLU A 140 5.88 -2.72 14.25
CA GLU A 140 4.54 -2.84 14.82
C GLU A 140 4.04 -1.52 15.46
N ASP A 141 4.89 -0.84 16.22
CA ASP A 141 4.51 0.39 16.93
C ASP A 141 4.05 1.48 15.97
N ALA A 142 4.80 1.74 14.89
CA ALA A 142 4.45 2.77 13.92
C ALA A 142 3.19 2.40 13.12
N PHE A 143 3.03 1.12 12.76
CA PHE A 143 1.82 0.64 12.08
C PHE A 143 0.58 0.76 12.98
N MET A 144 0.70 0.48 14.28
CA MET A 144 -0.37 0.69 15.26
C MET A 144 -0.69 2.18 15.45
N ASP A 145 0.32 3.03 15.58
CA ASP A 145 0.12 4.48 15.72
C ASP A 145 -0.59 5.07 14.50
N ALA A 146 -0.28 4.60 13.30
CA ALA A 146 -0.92 5.05 12.07
C ALA A 146 -2.44 4.75 12.01
N LEU A 147 -2.95 3.77 12.81
CA LEU A 147 -4.38 3.43 12.85
C LEU A 147 -5.27 4.60 13.27
N GLN A 148 -4.76 5.57 14.04
CA GLN A 148 -5.51 6.77 14.43
C GLN A 148 -6.00 7.59 13.22
N HIS A 149 -5.36 7.45 12.06
CA HIS A 149 -5.73 8.14 10.82
C HIS A 149 -6.87 7.45 10.05
N LEU A 150 -7.31 6.27 10.51
CA LEU A 150 -8.48 5.57 9.98
C LEU A 150 -9.74 6.00 10.73
N GLN A 151 -10.73 6.54 10.01
CA GLN A 151 -11.96 7.06 10.62
C GLN A 151 -12.93 5.94 11.00
N ASP A 152 -13.06 4.90 10.17
CA ASP A 152 -13.98 3.79 10.40
C ASP A 152 -13.46 2.82 11.46
N ALA A 153 -14.21 2.63 12.53
CA ALA A 153 -13.83 1.79 13.66
C ALA A 153 -13.72 0.29 13.28
N SER A 154 -14.57 -0.20 12.37
CA SER A 154 -14.52 -1.58 11.91
C SER A 154 -13.23 -1.84 11.13
N THR A 155 -12.89 -0.95 10.20
CA THR A 155 -11.63 -1.00 9.45
C THR A 155 -10.43 -0.92 10.39
N ARG A 156 -10.47 -0.05 11.42
CA ARG A 156 -9.41 0.06 12.42
C ARG A 156 -9.17 -1.25 13.16
N ASN A 157 -10.23 -1.91 13.62
CA ASN A 157 -10.13 -3.18 14.34
C ASN A 157 -9.54 -4.29 13.46
N ILE A 158 -9.95 -4.37 12.19
CA ILE A 158 -9.40 -5.33 11.25
C ILE A 158 -7.91 -5.03 11.01
N MET A 159 -7.57 -3.77 10.78
CA MET A 159 -6.19 -3.36 10.54
C MET A 159 -5.28 -3.64 11.74
N GLN A 160 -5.76 -3.42 12.97
CA GLN A 160 -5.02 -3.78 14.17
C GLN A 160 -4.64 -5.26 14.17
N GLN A 161 -5.62 -6.15 13.95
CA GLN A 161 -5.38 -7.60 13.89
C GLN A 161 -4.43 -7.99 12.75
N ARG A 162 -4.52 -7.30 11.61
CA ARG A 162 -3.58 -7.51 10.49
C ARG A 162 -2.16 -7.12 10.85
N VAL A 163 -1.97 -5.99 11.53
CA VAL A 163 -0.64 -5.54 12.00
C VAL A 163 -0.05 -6.55 12.98
N GLU A 164 -0.82 -7.02 13.96
CA GLU A 164 -0.42 -8.06 14.91
C GLU A 164 -0.06 -9.38 14.19
N ASP A 165 -0.80 -9.75 13.15
CA ASP A 165 -0.52 -10.95 12.35
C ASP A 165 0.76 -10.79 11.52
N ILE A 166 0.96 -9.63 10.89
CA ILE A 166 2.19 -9.29 10.15
C ILE A 166 3.39 -9.38 11.08
N ALA A 167 3.33 -8.70 12.23
CA ALA A 167 4.43 -8.68 13.20
C ALA A 167 4.87 -10.11 13.61
N ARG A 168 3.91 -11.01 13.85
CA ARG A 168 4.20 -12.42 14.15
C ARG A 168 4.83 -13.20 13.01
N ARG A 169 4.52 -12.81 11.75
CA ARG A 169 4.98 -13.54 10.55
C ARG A 169 6.35 -13.09 10.07
N VAL A 170 6.75 -11.85 10.40
CA VAL A 170 8.03 -11.27 9.94
C VAL A 170 9.08 -11.14 11.05
N ALA A 171 8.75 -11.59 12.29
CA ALA A 171 9.61 -11.57 13.46
C ALA A 171 10.83 -12.53 13.37
#